data_0bf6d84b80bd66bf6f37f2b26a7116c6
#
_entry.id   0bf6d84b80bd66bf6f37f2b26a7116c6
#
_cell.length_a   1.000
_cell.length_b   1.000
_cell.length_c   1.000
_cell.angle_alpha   90.00
_cell.angle_beta   90.00
_cell.angle_gamma   90.00
#
_symmetry.space_group_name_H-M   'P 1'
#
loop_
_entity.id
_entity.type
_entity.pdbx_description
1 polymer ?
#
loop_
_entity_poly.entity_id
_entity_poly.type
_entity_poly.pdbx_seq_one_letter_code
_entity_poly.pdbx_strand_id
1 'polypeptide(L)'
;RKVKDLEAFAKGADEQFQEAFLSIPNLPHESVPDGKGEEDNQTVSTWGEVEGDFPHAVPHYDIPWFEKLIDFPRGVKVAGAGFPFYLGEMSQFVRALINFFLSEADKNGYQEVHSPIVVNSASATATGQLPDKEGQMYFDQNEEMYLIPTAEVPVTNFYRDEILSSDELPVKRCAYTPCFRREAGSWGKEVRGLNRLHQFDKVELVKWVHPENSFDELESLRNDAEGLLQKLGLPYRVLLICSGDIGFPHSKQYDLDVWAAGQKRWLEVSSCSNFTDFQARRANIRFRAEDGKPQPVHTLNGSALAIPRVLAAILENNLDSEGRIKVPDCLRTWFDKDFLSG
;
A
#
# COMPACT_ATOMS: atom_id res chain seq x y z
N ARG A 1 -29.37 5.34 -42.76
CA ARG A 1 -28.05 5.97 -42.88
C ARG A 1 -27.90 7.07 -41.81
N LYS A 2 -28.78 8.09 -41.81
CA LYS A 2 -28.74 9.22 -40.86
C LYS A 2 -28.82 8.80 -39.36
N VAL A 3 -29.59 7.75 -39.05
CA VAL A 3 -29.67 7.21 -37.67
C VAL A 3 -28.33 6.59 -37.23
N LYS A 4 -27.72 5.76 -38.09
CA LYS A 4 -26.39 5.17 -37.81
C LYS A 4 -25.29 6.22 -37.64
N ASP A 5 -25.34 7.30 -38.43
CA ASP A 5 -24.36 8.38 -38.35
C ASP A 5 -24.54 9.17 -37.02
N LEU A 6 -25.79 9.35 -36.55
CA LEU A 6 -26.08 9.98 -35.26
C LEU A 6 -25.73 9.08 -34.07
N GLU A 7 -25.98 7.78 -34.17
CA GLU A 7 -25.57 6.80 -33.14
C GLU A 7 -24.05 6.74 -33.00
N ALA A 8 -23.32 6.75 -34.12
CA ALA A 8 -21.86 6.78 -34.11
C ALA A 8 -21.31 8.09 -33.50
N PHE A 9 -21.94 9.22 -33.80
CA PHE A 9 -21.59 10.52 -33.24
C PHE A 9 -21.86 10.54 -31.71
N ALA A 10 -23.04 10.09 -31.28
CA ALA A 10 -23.40 10.02 -29.87
C ALA A 10 -22.41 9.13 -29.08
N LYS A 11 -22.09 7.94 -29.63
CA LYS A 11 -21.10 7.03 -29.03
C LYS A 11 -19.73 7.68 -28.92
N GLY A 12 -19.25 8.36 -29.96
CA GLY A 12 -17.97 9.06 -29.91
C GLY A 12 -17.94 10.22 -28.91
N ALA A 13 -19.06 10.94 -28.77
CA ALA A 13 -19.20 11.99 -27.76
C ALA A 13 -19.20 11.41 -26.32
N ASP A 14 -19.89 10.29 -26.10
CA ASP A 14 -19.90 9.58 -24.81
C ASP A 14 -18.49 9.07 -24.45
N GLU A 15 -17.77 8.49 -25.40
CA GLU A 15 -16.39 8.02 -25.18
C GLU A 15 -15.47 9.17 -24.77
N GLN A 16 -15.53 10.31 -25.47
CA GLN A 16 -14.75 11.51 -25.11
C GLN A 16 -15.14 12.08 -23.75
N PHE A 17 -16.43 12.08 -23.44
CA PHE A 17 -16.92 12.52 -22.12
C PHE A 17 -16.39 11.61 -21.01
N GLN A 18 -16.48 10.29 -21.19
CA GLN A 18 -15.97 9.33 -20.21
C GLN A 18 -14.44 9.47 -20.01
N GLU A 19 -13.67 9.61 -21.08
CA GLU A 19 -12.23 9.84 -21.00
C GLU A 19 -11.90 11.12 -20.22
N ALA A 20 -12.57 12.23 -20.51
CA ALA A 20 -12.41 13.49 -19.80
C ALA A 20 -12.81 13.36 -18.32
N PHE A 21 -13.94 12.69 -18.04
CA PHE A 21 -14.43 12.47 -16.69
C PHE A 21 -13.48 11.61 -15.85
N LEU A 22 -12.92 10.54 -16.43
CA LEU A 22 -11.94 9.67 -15.76
C LEU A 22 -10.62 10.39 -15.47
N SER A 23 -10.32 11.50 -16.13
CA SER A 23 -9.11 12.30 -15.90
C SER A 23 -9.22 13.30 -14.74
N ILE A 24 -10.42 13.48 -14.16
CA ILE A 24 -10.66 14.39 -13.05
C ILE A 24 -10.24 13.71 -11.73
N PRO A 25 -9.34 14.34 -10.93
CA PRO A 25 -8.94 13.80 -9.63
C PRO A 25 -10.09 13.87 -8.62
N ASN A 26 -9.94 13.14 -7.52
CA ASN A 26 -10.83 13.30 -6.36
C ASN A 26 -10.62 14.67 -5.71
N LEU A 27 -11.59 15.10 -4.91
CA LEU A 27 -11.52 16.37 -4.18
C LEU A 27 -10.87 16.14 -2.81
N PRO A 28 -9.80 16.90 -2.48
CA PRO A 28 -9.25 16.88 -1.14
C PRO A 28 -10.30 17.31 -0.10
N HIS A 29 -10.30 16.61 1.05
CA HIS A 29 -11.14 16.99 2.19
C HIS A 29 -10.66 18.32 2.78
N GLU A 30 -11.56 19.10 3.39
CA GLU A 30 -11.27 20.42 3.98
C GLU A 30 -10.17 20.42 5.05
N SER A 31 -9.90 19.27 5.69
CA SER A 31 -8.83 19.10 6.67
C SER A 31 -7.45 18.80 6.05
N VAL A 32 -7.37 18.66 4.74
CA VAL A 32 -6.10 18.46 4.03
C VAL A 32 -5.38 19.82 3.93
N PRO A 33 -4.12 19.92 4.39
CA PRO A 33 -3.40 21.18 4.33
C PRO A 33 -3.12 21.58 2.87
N ASP A 34 -3.18 22.88 2.60
CA ASP A 34 -2.71 23.40 1.33
C ASP A 34 -1.19 23.26 1.21
N GLY A 35 -0.71 22.85 0.04
CA GLY A 35 0.72 22.65 -0.22
C GLY A 35 1.00 22.48 -1.70
N LYS A 36 2.29 22.43 -2.05
CA LYS A 36 2.77 22.30 -3.44
C LYS A 36 3.48 20.97 -3.69
N GLY A 37 3.96 20.31 -2.65
CA GLY A 37 4.72 19.07 -2.74
C GLY A 37 5.04 18.49 -1.37
N GLU A 38 5.89 17.47 -1.34
CA GLU A 38 6.25 16.68 -0.16
C GLU A 38 6.75 17.54 1.03
N GLU A 39 7.41 18.67 0.75
CA GLU A 39 7.92 19.60 1.77
C GLU A 39 6.82 20.27 2.61
N ASP A 40 5.59 20.30 2.10
CA ASP A 40 4.44 20.92 2.77
C ASP A 40 3.59 19.90 3.56
N ASN A 41 3.97 18.61 3.54
CA ASN A 41 3.32 17.57 4.33
C ASN A 41 3.51 17.81 5.83
N GLN A 42 2.47 17.58 6.62
CA GLN A 42 2.47 17.88 8.04
C GLN A 42 2.69 16.62 8.90
N THR A 43 3.73 16.63 9.74
CA THR A 43 3.87 15.60 10.77
C THR A 43 2.80 15.81 11.84
N VAL A 44 1.87 14.85 11.96
CA VAL A 44 0.74 14.91 12.92
C VAL A 44 1.01 14.11 14.18
N SER A 45 1.85 13.10 14.13
CA SER A 45 2.31 12.35 15.30
C SER A 45 3.66 11.69 15.08
N THR A 46 4.34 11.37 16.19
CA THR A 46 5.60 10.60 16.22
C THR A 46 5.53 9.60 17.37
N TRP A 47 6.19 8.47 17.20
CA TRP A 47 6.32 7.47 18.25
C TRP A 47 7.72 6.87 18.26
N GLY A 48 8.27 6.61 19.46
CA GLY A 48 9.62 6.10 19.64
C GLY A 48 10.69 7.19 19.55
N GLU A 49 11.90 6.85 19.92
CA GLU A 49 13.05 7.77 19.92
C GLU A 49 13.85 7.62 18.63
N VAL A 50 13.86 8.67 17.80
CA VAL A 50 14.60 8.73 16.53
C VAL A 50 16.10 8.97 16.78
N GLU A 51 16.42 9.76 17.80
CA GLU A 51 17.79 10.01 18.29
C GLU A 51 18.25 8.92 19.26
N GLY A 52 17.49 7.79 19.35
CA GLY A 52 17.78 6.66 20.20
C GLY A 52 19.16 6.06 19.95
N ASP A 53 19.61 5.27 20.89
CA ASP A 53 20.93 4.63 20.83
C ASP A 53 20.90 3.45 19.83
N PHE A 54 21.27 3.73 18.58
CA PHE A 54 21.48 2.72 17.52
C PHE A 54 23.00 2.60 17.20
N PRO A 55 23.84 2.21 18.18
CA PRO A 55 25.29 2.34 18.07
C PRO A 55 25.92 1.45 17.00
N HIS A 56 25.21 0.41 16.56
CA HIS A 56 25.67 -0.56 15.58
C HIS A 56 24.97 -0.42 14.22
N ALA A 57 24.01 0.52 14.09
CA ALA A 57 23.23 0.67 12.88
C ALA A 57 24.11 1.06 11.68
N VAL A 58 24.02 0.27 10.63
CA VAL A 58 24.55 0.56 9.30
C VAL A 58 23.43 0.37 8.28
N PRO A 59 23.52 0.99 7.10
CA PRO A 59 22.56 0.70 6.03
C PRO A 59 22.44 -0.82 5.82
N HIS A 60 21.23 -1.33 5.71
CA HIS A 60 20.98 -2.79 5.65
C HIS A 60 21.79 -3.50 4.57
N TYR A 61 22.04 -2.85 3.45
CA TYR A 61 22.87 -3.38 2.34
C TYR A 61 24.38 -3.36 2.62
N ASP A 62 24.83 -2.78 3.72
CA ASP A 62 26.23 -2.78 4.18
C ASP A 62 26.47 -3.80 5.32
N ILE A 63 25.43 -4.52 5.77
CA ILE A 63 25.54 -5.62 6.73
C ILE A 63 26.34 -6.77 6.06
N PRO A 64 27.40 -7.29 6.69
CA PRO A 64 28.35 -8.22 6.03
C PRO A 64 27.74 -9.49 5.43
N TRP A 65 26.62 -9.97 5.98
CA TRP A 65 25.94 -11.18 5.49
C TRP A 65 24.70 -10.88 4.64
N PHE A 66 24.38 -9.62 4.40
CA PHE A 66 23.16 -9.22 3.68
C PHE A 66 22.99 -9.95 2.32
N GLU A 67 24.03 -9.93 1.49
CA GLU A 67 24.00 -10.57 0.16
C GLU A 67 23.90 -12.09 0.19
N LYS A 68 24.22 -12.74 1.33
CA LYS A 68 24.04 -14.19 1.48
C LYS A 68 22.57 -14.58 1.65
N LEU A 69 21.77 -13.68 2.24
CA LEU A 69 20.34 -13.92 2.54
C LEU A 69 19.40 -13.17 1.60
N ILE A 70 19.88 -12.11 0.93
CA ILE A 70 19.10 -11.33 -0.06
C ILE A 70 19.94 -11.16 -1.32
N ASP A 71 19.64 -11.96 -2.33
CA ASP A 71 20.47 -12.11 -3.54
C ASP A 71 19.92 -11.27 -4.70
N PHE A 72 20.46 -10.08 -4.85
CA PHE A 72 20.15 -9.19 -5.97
C PHE A 72 20.81 -9.67 -7.29
N PRO A 73 22.07 -10.13 -7.33
CA PRO A 73 22.69 -10.60 -8.57
C PRO A 73 21.91 -11.72 -9.27
N ARG A 74 21.41 -12.71 -8.52
CA ARG A 74 20.56 -13.76 -9.11
C ARG A 74 19.21 -13.22 -9.54
N GLY A 75 18.65 -12.27 -8.81
CA GLY A 75 17.43 -11.57 -9.20
C GLY A 75 17.58 -10.84 -10.52
N VAL A 76 18.68 -10.10 -10.70
CA VAL A 76 19.01 -9.42 -11.97
C VAL A 76 19.11 -10.41 -13.12
N LYS A 77 19.74 -11.57 -12.89
CA LYS A 77 19.86 -12.63 -13.92
C LYS A 77 18.50 -13.19 -14.37
N VAL A 78 17.52 -13.25 -13.47
CA VAL A 78 16.21 -13.88 -13.72
C VAL A 78 15.19 -12.89 -14.27
N ALA A 79 15.11 -11.68 -13.67
CA ALA A 79 14.03 -10.75 -13.97
C ALA A 79 14.48 -9.30 -14.19
N GLY A 80 15.76 -8.99 -13.98
CA GLY A 80 16.28 -7.63 -14.03
C GLY A 80 16.47 -7.01 -12.65
N ALA A 81 16.84 -5.73 -12.60
CA ALA A 81 17.04 -5.01 -11.35
C ALA A 81 15.70 -4.88 -10.58
N GLY A 82 15.78 -4.82 -9.24
CA GLY A 82 14.59 -4.64 -8.39
C GLY A 82 13.79 -5.91 -8.09
N PHE A 83 14.34 -7.10 -8.40
CA PHE A 83 13.72 -8.40 -8.11
C PHE A 83 14.66 -9.29 -7.29
N PRO A 84 14.86 -9.05 -5.99
CA PRO A 84 15.76 -9.86 -5.17
C PRO A 84 15.19 -11.25 -4.86
N PHE A 85 16.07 -12.22 -4.62
CA PHE A 85 15.72 -13.46 -3.94
C PHE A 85 15.94 -13.33 -2.44
N TYR A 86 14.98 -13.78 -1.63
CA TYR A 86 15.14 -13.99 -0.19
C TYR A 86 15.50 -15.45 0.05
N LEU A 87 16.59 -15.71 0.76
CA LEU A 87 17.15 -17.05 0.93
C LEU A 87 17.09 -17.50 2.39
N GLY A 88 16.89 -18.79 2.60
CA GLY A 88 17.01 -19.45 3.91
C GLY A 88 16.21 -18.76 5.01
N GLU A 89 16.91 -18.31 6.05
CA GLU A 89 16.32 -17.65 7.22
C GLU A 89 15.59 -16.35 6.85
N MET A 90 16.08 -15.58 5.87
CA MET A 90 15.42 -14.36 5.43
C MET A 90 14.06 -14.65 4.81
N SER A 91 13.95 -15.71 4.01
CA SER A 91 12.65 -16.13 3.46
C SER A 91 11.66 -16.54 4.56
N GLN A 92 12.16 -17.19 5.64
CA GLN A 92 11.35 -17.54 6.80
C GLN A 92 10.92 -16.29 7.57
N PHE A 93 11.83 -15.33 7.74
CA PHE A 93 11.57 -14.08 8.44
C PHE A 93 10.54 -13.22 7.72
N VAL A 94 10.62 -13.12 6.38
CA VAL A 94 9.60 -12.45 5.55
C VAL A 94 8.22 -13.09 5.77
N ARG A 95 8.12 -14.43 5.77
CA ARG A 95 6.84 -15.11 6.06
C ARG A 95 6.36 -14.87 7.49
N ALA A 96 7.27 -14.74 8.45
CA ALA A 96 6.90 -14.39 9.83
C ALA A 96 6.28 -12.99 9.92
N LEU A 97 6.83 -12.01 9.21
CA LEU A 97 6.25 -10.67 9.09
C LEU A 97 4.85 -10.71 8.46
N ILE A 98 4.68 -11.43 7.35
CA ILE A 98 3.39 -11.59 6.68
C ILE A 98 2.36 -12.19 7.63
N ASN A 99 2.69 -13.31 8.30
CA ASN A 99 1.79 -13.98 9.23
C ASN A 99 1.43 -13.09 10.43
N PHE A 100 2.39 -12.33 10.94
CA PHE A 100 2.15 -11.36 12.02
C PHE A 100 1.17 -10.30 11.58
N PHE A 101 1.36 -9.68 10.42
CA PHE A 101 0.48 -8.62 9.92
C PHE A 101 -0.94 -9.12 9.66
N LEU A 102 -1.09 -10.29 9.03
CA LEU A 102 -2.39 -10.93 8.82
C LEU A 102 -3.09 -11.28 10.14
N SER A 103 -2.34 -11.81 11.12
CA SER A 103 -2.91 -12.13 12.44
C SER A 103 -3.38 -10.89 13.21
N GLU A 104 -2.67 -9.77 13.09
CA GLU A 104 -3.08 -8.52 13.71
C GLU A 104 -4.30 -7.91 12.97
N ALA A 105 -4.35 -8.02 11.64
CA ALA A 105 -5.52 -7.63 10.87
C ALA A 105 -6.77 -8.42 11.27
N ASP A 106 -6.65 -9.74 11.45
CA ASP A 106 -7.76 -10.59 11.93
C ASP A 106 -8.26 -10.14 13.32
N LYS A 107 -7.36 -9.85 14.27
CA LYS A 107 -7.71 -9.32 15.60
C LYS A 107 -8.45 -7.98 15.54
N ASN A 108 -8.16 -7.16 14.51
CA ASN A 108 -8.82 -5.88 14.27
C ASN A 108 -10.11 -6.02 13.43
N GLY A 109 -10.56 -7.28 13.19
CA GLY A 109 -11.82 -7.60 12.54
C GLY A 109 -11.77 -7.58 11.00
N TYR A 110 -10.58 -7.64 10.40
CA TYR A 110 -10.45 -7.81 8.96
C TYR A 110 -10.52 -9.29 8.60
N GLN A 111 -11.38 -9.62 7.66
CA GLN A 111 -11.40 -10.97 7.08
C GLN A 111 -10.35 -11.06 5.98
N GLU A 112 -9.47 -12.05 6.09
CA GLU A 112 -8.47 -12.32 5.06
C GLU A 112 -9.11 -12.84 3.77
N VAL A 113 -8.63 -12.34 2.62
CA VAL A 113 -8.97 -12.82 1.29
C VAL A 113 -7.70 -13.12 0.49
N HIS A 114 -7.71 -14.20 -0.26
CA HIS A 114 -6.67 -14.53 -1.22
C HIS A 114 -7.12 -14.07 -2.61
N SER A 115 -6.58 -12.95 -3.06
CA SER A 115 -7.03 -12.28 -4.30
C SER A 115 -6.20 -12.66 -5.52
N PRO A 116 -6.76 -12.52 -6.75
CA PRO A 116 -5.97 -12.54 -7.97
C PRO A 116 -4.89 -11.45 -7.95
N ILE A 117 -3.72 -11.73 -8.56
CA ILE A 117 -2.62 -10.76 -8.74
C ILE A 117 -2.57 -10.19 -10.15
N VAL A 118 -3.46 -10.64 -11.02
CA VAL A 118 -3.65 -10.15 -12.39
C VAL A 118 -5.07 -9.64 -12.50
N VAL A 119 -5.26 -8.44 -13.02
CA VAL A 119 -6.56 -7.77 -13.11
C VAL A 119 -6.82 -7.22 -14.50
N ASN A 120 -8.11 -7.12 -14.88
CA ASN A 120 -8.51 -6.47 -16.12
C ASN A 120 -8.53 -4.93 -15.99
N SER A 121 -8.63 -4.26 -17.13
CA SER A 121 -8.66 -2.78 -17.19
C SER A 121 -9.82 -2.16 -16.41
N ALA A 122 -10.99 -2.82 -16.38
CA ALA A 122 -12.13 -2.32 -15.60
C ALA A 122 -11.81 -2.25 -14.09
N SER A 123 -11.10 -3.25 -13.55
CA SER A 123 -10.68 -3.25 -12.15
C SER A 123 -9.63 -2.16 -11.86
N ALA A 124 -8.65 -1.98 -12.75
CA ALA A 124 -7.63 -0.96 -12.59
C ALA A 124 -8.21 0.47 -12.74
N THR A 125 -9.19 0.66 -13.62
CA THR A 125 -9.92 1.93 -13.77
C THR A 125 -10.76 2.25 -12.54
N ALA A 126 -11.43 1.24 -11.96
CA ALA A 126 -12.29 1.42 -10.79
C ALA A 126 -11.54 2.00 -9.58
N THR A 127 -10.28 1.63 -9.38
CA THR A 127 -9.44 2.13 -8.28
C THR A 127 -8.61 3.36 -8.65
N GLY A 128 -8.69 3.84 -9.89
CA GLY A 128 -7.96 5.03 -10.34
C GLY A 128 -6.51 4.76 -10.77
N GLN A 129 -6.12 3.49 -10.96
CA GLN A 129 -4.80 3.13 -11.50
C GLN A 129 -4.71 3.37 -13.02
N LEU A 130 -5.85 3.34 -13.70
CA LEU A 130 -5.96 3.72 -15.10
C LEU A 130 -6.79 5.00 -15.23
N PRO A 131 -6.42 5.89 -16.18
CA PRO A 131 -5.27 5.83 -17.09
C PRO A 131 -3.93 5.94 -16.36
N ASP A 132 -2.99 5.05 -16.66
CA ASP A 132 -1.64 5.01 -16.06
C ASP A 132 -0.75 6.11 -16.65
N LYS A 133 -0.89 7.32 -16.11
CA LYS A 133 -0.14 8.51 -16.59
C LYS A 133 1.36 8.43 -16.28
N GLU A 134 1.73 7.66 -15.27
CA GLU A 134 3.12 7.55 -14.80
C GLU A 134 3.84 6.30 -15.34
N GLY A 135 3.11 5.42 -16.04
CA GLY A 135 3.67 4.19 -16.59
C GLY A 135 4.12 3.18 -15.54
N GLN A 136 3.42 3.11 -14.40
CA GLN A 136 3.80 2.28 -13.26
C GLN A 136 3.36 0.82 -13.37
N MET A 137 2.33 0.52 -14.15
CA MET A 137 1.77 -0.82 -14.23
C MET A 137 2.47 -1.71 -15.25
N TYR A 138 2.72 -2.96 -14.88
CA TYR A 138 3.07 -4.02 -15.83
C TYR A 138 1.81 -4.48 -16.57
N PHE A 139 1.88 -4.52 -17.88
CA PHE A 139 0.76 -4.84 -18.77
C PHE A 139 1.12 -5.96 -19.75
N ASP A 140 0.26 -6.97 -19.84
CA ASP A 140 0.29 -7.99 -20.90
C ASP A 140 -0.63 -7.57 -22.03
N GLN A 141 -0.03 -7.32 -23.21
CA GLN A 141 -0.77 -6.86 -24.41
C GLN A 141 -1.64 -7.94 -25.05
N ASN A 142 -1.33 -9.23 -24.85
CA ASN A 142 -2.07 -10.32 -25.50
C ASN A 142 -3.38 -10.59 -24.78
N GLU A 143 -3.34 -10.58 -23.44
CA GLU A 143 -4.50 -10.88 -22.61
C GLU A 143 -5.21 -9.61 -22.12
N GLU A 144 -4.65 -8.43 -22.39
CA GLU A 144 -5.13 -7.13 -21.90
C GLU A 144 -5.27 -7.09 -20.36
N MET A 145 -4.29 -7.67 -19.67
CA MET A 145 -4.29 -7.83 -18.22
C MET A 145 -3.11 -7.07 -17.59
N TYR A 146 -3.29 -6.66 -16.34
CA TYR A 146 -2.32 -5.92 -15.56
C TYR A 146 -1.88 -6.71 -14.34
N LEU A 147 -0.57 -6.72 -14.05
CA LEU A 147 -0.07 -7.14 -12.74
C LEU A 147 -0.40 -6.04 -11.72
N ILE A 148 -0.90 -6.43 -10.56
CA ILE A 148 -1.34 -5.47 -9.53
C ILE A 148 -0.17 -4.70 -8.91
N PRO A 149 -0.27 -3.37 -8.76
CA PRO A 149 0.70 -2.58 -8.00
C PRO A 149 0.45 -2.62 -6.49
N THR A 150 -0.71 -3.10 -6.08
CA THR A 150 -1.22 -3.21 -4.70
C THR A 150 -2.44 -4.12 -4.67
N ALA A 151 -2.66 -4.82 -3.54
CA ALA A 151 -3.88 -5.61 -3.33
C ALA A 151 -5.15 -4.75 -3.24
N GLU A 152 -5.03 -3.43 -3.05
CA GLU A 152 -6.14 -2.49 -3.17
C GLU A 152 -6.97 -2.75 -4.42
N VAL A 153 -6.32 -2.96 -5.58
CA VAL A 153 -7.01 -3.10 -6.85
C VAL A 153 -7.98 -4.30 -6.86
N PRO A 154 -7.54 -5.54 -6.66
CA PRO A 154 -8.45 -6.68 -6.66
C PRO A 154 -9.41 -6.68 -5.46
N VAL A 155 -8.96 -6.27 -4.28
CA VAL A 155 -9.79 -6.32 -3.08
C VAL A 155 -10.90 -5.28 -3.14
N THR A 156 -10.64 -4.03 -3.53
CA THR A 156 -11.69 -3.01 -3.68
C THR A 156 -12.76 -3.44 -4.70
N ASN A 157 -12.33 -4.13 -5.78
CA ASN A 157 -13.25 -4.66 -6.79
C ASN A 157 -14.05 -5.91 -6.35
N PHE A 158 -13.82 -6.43 -5.14
CA PHE A 158 -14.54 -7.61 -4.64
C PHE A 158 -16.05 -7.44 -4.67
N TYR A 159 -16.53 -6.22 -4.41
CA TYR A 159 -17.95 -5.86 -4.45
C TYR A 159 -18.36 -5.02 -5.67
N ARG A 160 -17.55 -5.03 -6.74
CA ARG A 160 -17.90 -4.29 -7.96
C ARG A 160 -19.27 -4.72 -8.51
N ASP A 161 -20.10 -3.73 -8.86
CA ASP A 161 -21.48 -3.89 -9.35
C ASP A 161 -22.48 -4.45 -8.32
N GLU A 162 -22.14 -4.40 -7.02
CA GLU A 162 -22.99 -4.92 -5.95
C GLU A 162 -23.63 -3.82 -5.10
N ILE A 163 -24.73 -4.19 -4.43
CA ILE A 163 -25.42 -3.36 -3.43
C ILE A 163 -25.39 -4.09 -2.11
N LEU A 164 -24.59 -3.56 -1.17
CA LEU A 164 -24.46 -4.09 0.18
C LEU A 164 -25.68 -3.72 1.04
N SER A 165 -25.92 -4.47 2.12
CA SER A 165 -26.84 -4.05 3.18
C SER A 165 -26.16 -2.98 4.05
N SER A 166 -26.93 -1.98 4.52
CA SER A 166 -26.39 -0.94 5.40
C SER A 166 -25.88 -1.51 6.73
N ASP A 167 -26.49 -2.57 7.23
CA ASP A 167 -26.13 -3.26 8.48
C ASP A 167 -24.86 -4.10 8.37
N GLU A 168 -24.37 -4.36 7.14
CA GLU A 168 -23.09 -5.03 6.92
C GLU A 168 -21.90 -4.06 7.05
N LEU A 169 -22.13 -2.74 6.94
CA LEU A 169 -21.07 -1.75 7.01
C LEU A 169 -20.66 -1.42 8.47
N PRO A 170 -19.37 -1.28 8.77
CA PRO A 170 -18.23 -1.37 7.85
C PRO A 170 -17.84 -2.80 7.49
N VAL A 171 -17.61 -3.08 6.21
CA VAL A 171 -16.98 -4.32 5.76
C VAL A 171 -15.48 -4.13 5.73
N LYS A 172 -14.72 -5.06 6.33
CA LYS A 172 -13.25 -5.01 6.43
C LYS A 172 -12.64 -6.26 5.80
N ARG A 173 -11.68 -6.09 4.88
CA ARG A 173 -10.92 -7.18 4.25
C ARG A 173 -9.43 -6.88 4.32
N CYS A 174 -8.60 -7.92 4.42
CA CYS A 174 -7.16 -7.81 4.23
C CYS A 174 -6.67 -8.84 3.23
N ALA A 175 -5.59 -8.53 2.54
CA ALA A 175 -4.96 -9.46 1.61
C ALA A 175 -3.44 -9.31 1.64
N TYR A 176 -2.73 -10.44 1.67
CA TYR A 176 -1.33 -10.52 1.32
C TYR A 176 -1.18 -10.76 -0.18
N THR A 177 -0.37 -9.94 -0.84
CA THR A 177 -0.01 -10.16 -2.24
C THR A 177 1.42 -9.73 -2.54
N PRO A 178 2.09 -10.33 -3.53
CA PRO A 178 3.14 -9.64 -4.26
C PRO A 178 2.52 -8.44 -4.99
N CYS A 179 3.28 -7.35 -5.05
CA CYS A 179 2.94 -6.11 -5.75
C CYS A 179 3.99 -5.83 -6.80
N PHE A 180 3.58 -5.30 -7.95
CA PHE A 180 4.45 -5.07 -9.09
C PHE A 180 4.38 -3.61 -9.53
N ARG A 181 5.53 -2.92 -9.50
CA ARG A 181 5.65 -1.52 -9.94
C ARG A 181 6.84 -1.37 -10.87
N ARG A 182 6.66 -0.67 -11.97
CA ARG A 182 7.75 -0.43 -12.94
C ARG A 182 8.79 0.55 -12.41
N GLU A 183 8.47 1.30 -11.36
CA GLU A 183 9.34 2.29 -10.73
C GLU A 183 9.96 3.24 -11.77
N ALA A 184 9.17 3.63 -12.77
CA ALA A 184 9.60 4.46 -13.87
C ALA A 184 10.10 5.81 -13.34
N GLY A 185 11.33 6.19 -13.73
CA GLY A 185 11.93 7.47 -13.32
C GLY A 185 12.69 7.45 -11.99
N SER A 186 12.79 6.32 -11.31
CA SER A 186 13.52 6.22 -10.03
C SER A 186 14.99 5.89 -10.24
N TRP A 187 15.91 6.71 -9.69
CA TRP A 187 17.35 6.60 -9.89
C TRP A 187 18.16 6.87 -8.60
N GLY A 188 19.36 6.31 -8.50
CA GLY A 188 20.37 6.72 -7.53
C GLY A 188 20.33 5.98 -6.19
N LYS A 189 20.77 6.65 -5.10
CA LYS A 189 20.92 6.06 -3.76
C LYS A 189 19.59 5.63 -3.14
N GLU A 190 18.50 6.25 -3.54
CA GLU A 190 17.15 5.97 -3.02
C GLU A 190 16.61 4.60 -3.40
N VAL A 191 17.16 3.99 -4.46
CA VAL A 191 16.76 2.65 -4.96
C VAL A 191 17.66 1.53 -4.45
N ARG A 192 18.69 1.82 -3.62
CA ARG A 192 19.63 0.81 -3.16
C ARG A 192 19.01 -0.14 -2.13
N GLY A 193 19.34 -1.43 -2.23
CA GLY A 193 18.87 -2.45 -1.31
C GLY A 193 17.36 -2.67 -1.40
N LEU A 194 16.69 -2.67 -0.25
CA LEU A 194 15.25 -2.94 -0.12
C LEU A 194 14.36 -1.69 -0.24
N ASN A 195 14.93 -0.51 -0.47
CA ASN A 195 14.18 0.74 -0.41
C ASN A 195 13.12 0.86 -1.51
N ARG A 196 13.44 0.35 -2.73
CA ARG A 196 12.55 0.43 -3.89
C ARG A 196 12.74 -0.77 -4.81
N LEU A 197 11.69 -1.57 -4.97
CA LEU A 197 11.70 -2.83 -5.70
C LEU A 197 10.59 -2.86 -6.75
N HIS A 198 10.83 -3.56 -7.86
CA HIS A 198 9.84 -3.81 -8.92
C HIS A 198 8.81 -4.87 -8.51
N GLN A 199 9.22 -5.81 -7.67
CA GLN A 199 8.34 -6.78 -7.02
C GLN A 199 8.59 -6.76 -5.52
N PHE A 200 7.53 -6.63 -4.73
CA PHE A 200 7.60 -6.63 -3.27
C PHE A 200 6.32 -7.17 -2.65
N ASP A 201 6.45 -7.67 -1.43
CA ASP A 201 5.33 -8.21 -0.65
C ASP A 201 4.68 -7.13 0.21
N LYS A 202 3.34 -7.15 0.27
CA LYS A 202 2.56 -6.22 1.07
C LYS A 202 1.29 -6.89 1.61
N VAL A 203 0.93 -6.58 2.85
CA VAL A 203 -0.41 -6.82 3.38
C VAL A 203 -1.20 -5.53 3.24
N GLU A 204 -2.38 -5.61 2.65
CA GLU A 204 -3.27 -4.47 2.41
C GLU A 204 -4.56 -4.63 3.20
N LEU A 205 -5.02 -3.54 3.80
CA LEU A 205 -6.31 -3.42 4.48
C LEU A 205 -7.25 -2.62 3.59
N VAL A 206 -8.48 -3.08 3.42
CA VAL A 206 -9.51 -2.38 2.63
C VAL A 206 -10.81 -2.36 3.44
N LYS A 207 -11.46 -1.20 3.44
CA LYS A 207 -12.76 -1.00 4.07
C LYS A 207 -13.78 -0.44 3.08
N TRP A 208 -15.02 -0.93 3.19
CA TRP A 208 -16.21 -0.29 2.61
C TRP A 208 -17.05 0.17 3.79
N VAL A 209 -17.37 1.46 3.80
CA VAL A 209 -17.94 2.10 4.98
C VAL A 209 -19.10 3.01 4.62
N HIS A 210 -19.94 3.28 5.63
CA HIS A 210 -20.97 4.31 5.50
C HIS A 210 -20.32 5.69 5.34
N PRO A 211 -20.78 6.55 4.40
CA PRO A 211 -20.19 7.86 4.14
C PRO A 211 -20.00 8.72 5.39
N GLU A 212 -20.96 8.71 6.30
CA GLU A 212 -20.93 9.52 7.53
C GLU A 212 -19.79 9.16 8.49
N ASN A 213 -19.32 7.90 8.47
CA ASN A 213 -18.30 7.39 9.38
C ASN A 213 -16.92 7.28 8.73
N SER A 214 -16.78 7.66 7.45
CA SER A 214 -15.59 7.29 6.67
C SER A 214 -14.31 7.93 7.16
N PHE A 215 -14.34 9.12 7.74
CA PHE A 215 -13.16 9.76 8.28
C PHE A 215 -12.76 9.20 9.65
N ASP A 216 -13.71 8.80 10.50
CA ASP A 216 -13.43 8.08 11.75
C ASP A 216 -12.84 6.69 11.44
N GLU A 217 -13.34 6.02 10.39
CA GLU A 217 -12.80 4.76 9.91
C GLU A 217 -11.39 4.90 9.30
N LEU A 218 -11.03 6.08 8.75
CA LEU A 218 -9.66 6.38 8.35
C LEU A 218 -8.73 6.47 9.57
N GLU A 219 -9.15 7.15 10.64
CA GLU A 219 -8.36 7.22 11.88
C GLU A 219 -8.19 5.82 12.50
N SER A 220 -9.24 4.99 12.48
CA SER A 220 -9.16 3.59 12.90
C SER A 220 -8.17 2.78 12.05
N LEU A 221 -8.19 2.94 10.72
CA LEU A 221 -7.29 2.27 9.80
C LEU A 221 -5.82 2.68 10.03
N ARG A 222 -5.57 3.98 10.23
CA ARG A 222 -4.25 4.49 10.60
C ARG A 222 -3.75 3.89 11.91
N ASN A 223 -4.60 3.84 12.95
CA ASN A 223 -4.25 3.24 14.23
C ASN A 223 -3.92 1.75 14.10
N ASP A 224 -4.61 1.01 13.21
CA ASP A 224 -4.30 -0.39 12.93
C ASP A 224 -2.87 -0.55 12.38
N ALA A 225 -2.46 0.34 11.46
CA ALA A 225 -1.10 0.33 10.90
C ALA A 225 -0.03 0.79 11.91
N GLU A 226 -0.31 1.85 12.70
CA GLU A 226 0.58 2.32 13.78
C GLU A 226 0.83 1.23 14.81
N GLY A 227 -0.21 0.48 15.19
CA GLY A 227 -0.11 -0.62 16.14
C GLY A 227 0.87 -1.73 15.72
N LEU A 228 1.05 -1.96 14.43
CA LEU A 228 2.05 -2.90 13.91
C LEU A 228 3.47 -2.39 14.15
N LEU A 229 3.73 -1.12 13.87
CA LEU A 229 5.04 -0.50 14.07
C LEU A 229 5.42 -0.45 15.56
N GLN A 230 4.45 -0.13 16.42
CA GLN A 230 4.63 -0.13 17.88
C GLN A 230 4.98 -1.53 18.40
N LYS A 231 4.30 -2.58 17.95
CA LYS A 231 4.60 -3.97 18.34
C LYS A 231 5.96 -4.45 17.83
N LEU A 232 6.41 -3.94 16.66
CA LEU A 232 7.74 -4.20 16.14
C LEU A 232 8.84 -3.39 16.86
N GLY A 233 8.44 -2.37 17.67
CA GLY A 233 9.37 -1.49 18.36
C GLY A 233 10.11 -0.52 17.43
N LEU A 234 9.53 -0.19 16.29
CA LEU A 234 10.14 0.69 15.29
C LEU A 234 9.69 2.14 15.47
N PRO A 235 10.60 3.11 15.67
CA PRO A 235 10.25 4.52 15.71
C PRO A 235 9.64 4.96 14.37
N TYR A 236 8.56 5.73 14.41
CA TYR A 236 7.86 6.19 13.22
C TYR A 236 7.30 7.60 13.38
N ARG A 237 6.96 8.22 12.27
CA ARG A 237 6.16 9.44 12.17
C ARG A 237 4.94 9.22 11.28
N VAL A 238 3.90 9.98 11.51
CA VAL A 238 2.70 10.04 10.67
C VAL A 238 2.65 11.40 9.99
N LEU A 239 2.55 11.39 8.68
CA LEU A 239 2.39 12.58 7.84
C LEU A 239 0.94 12.69 7.36
N LEU A 240 0.35 13.86 7.49
CA LEU A 240 -0.86 14.23 6.76
C LEU A 240 -0.42 14.85 5.44
N ILE A 241 -0.79 14.24 4.34
CA ILE A 241 -0.36 14.63 3.00
C ILE A 241 -1.13 15.85 2.54
N CYS A 242 -0.42 16.84 1.99
CA CYS A 242 -0.99 18.11 1.53
C CYS A 242 -1.63 17.99 0.14
N SER A 243 -2.37 19.01 -0.26
CA SER A 243 -3.13 19.05 -1.52
C SER A 243 -2.26 18.97 -2.78
N GLY A 244 -0.99 19.34 -2.70
CA GLY A 244 -0.06 19.29 -3.83
C GLY A 244 0.68 17.96 -4.00
N ASP A 245 0.62 17.08 -2.98
CA ASP A 245 1.30 15.78 -2.96
C ASP A 245 0.31 14.60 -2.89
N ILE A 246 -0.94 14.85 -2.54
CA ILE A 246 -1.97 13.82 -2.42
C ILE A 246 -2.21 13.11 -3.76
N GLY A 247 -2.29 11.79 -3.73
CA GLY A 247 -2.51 10.99 -4.94
C GLY A 247 -3.87 11.24 -5.61
N PHE A 248 -3.93 10.98 -6.92
CA PHE A 248 -5.07 11.25 -7.81
C PHE A 248 -6.45 10.81 -7.28
N PRO A 249 -6.63 9.58 -6.71
CA PRO A 249 -7.95 9.13 -6.24
C PRO A 249 -8.27 9.51 -4.79
N HIS A 250 -7.33 10.06 -4.05
CA HIS A 250 -7.44 10.25 -2.61
C HIS A 250 -8.17 11.55 -2.23
N SER A 251 -9.01 11.49 -1.19
CA SER A 251 -9.61 12.67 -0.56
C SER A 251 -8.85 13.09 0.69
N LYS A 252 -8.32 12.15 1.45
CA LYS A 252 -7.42 12.38 2.60
C LYS A 252 -6.48 11.20 2.74
N GLN A 253 -5.19 11.48 3.01
CA GLN A 253 -4.14 10.49 3.07
C GLN A 253 -3.21 10.76 4.25
N TYR A 254 -2.87 9.70 4.98
CA TYR A 254 -1.80 9.67 5.95
C TYR A 254 -0.72 8.70 5.48
N ASP A 255 0.54 9.12 5.54
CA ASP A 255 1.67 8.23 5.34
C ASP A 255 2.37 7.96 6.68
N LEU A 256 2.77 6.72 6.89
CA LEU A 256 3.54 6.29 8.03
C LEU A 256 4.96 6.00 7.56
N ASP A 257 5.90 6.77 8.10
CA ASP A 257 7.32 6.62 7.82
C ASP A 257 8.02 6.02 9.03
N VAL A 258 8.78 4.95 8.82
CA VAL A 258 9.64 4.33 9.84
C VAL A 258 11.05 4.90 9.76
N TRP A 259 11.70 5.08 10.90
CA TRP A 259 13.09 5.51 10.95
C TRP A 259 14.03 4.35 10.62
N ALA A 260 14.88 4.51 9.62
CA ALA A 260 15.95 3.61 9.26
C ALA A 260 17.29 4.17 9.76
N ALA A 261 17.75 3.69 10.93
CA ALA A 261 18.84 4.30 11.67
C ALA A 261 20.20 4.22 10.94
N GLY A 262 20.44 3.15 10.19
CA GLY A 262 21.67 2.99 9.41
C GLY A 262 21.77 3.94 8.23
N GLN A 263 20.66 4.18 7.55
CA GLN A 263 20.57 5.14 6.45
C GLN A 263 20.34 6.58 6.93
N LYS A 264 19.96 6.76 8.20
CA LYS A 264 19.60 8.05 8.81
C LYS A 264 18.50 8.77 8.00
N ARG A 265 17.44 8.04 7.67
CA ARG A 265 16.30 8.56 6.88
C ARG A 265 14.99 7.90 7.26
N TRP A 266 13.92 8.57 6.93
CA TRP A 266 12.57 8.05 6.99
C TRP A 266 12.27 7.19 5.76
N LEU A 267 11.57 6.07 5.95
CA LEU A 267 11.09 5.18 4.90
C LEU A 267 9.58 5.04 5.05
N GLU A 268 8.83 5.46 4.06
CA GLU A 268 7.38 5.23 4.00
C GLU A 268 7.07 3.72 3.97
N VAL A 269 6.30 3.24 4.92
CA VAL A 269 5.92 1.82 5.05
C VAL A 269 4.43 1.57 4.94
N SER A 270 3.62 2.61 5.07
CA SER A 270 2.17 2.56 4.89
C SER A 270 1.65 3.88 4.38
N SER A 271 0.64 3.81 3.52
CA SER A 271 -0.21 4.93 3.15
C SER A 271 -1.65 4.54 3.47
N CYS A 272 -2.33 5.31 4.32
CA CYS A 272 -3.70 5.10 4.75
C CYS A 272 -4.59 6.18 4.14
N SER A 273 -5.58 5.79 3.35
CA SER A 273 -6.33 6.72 2.51
C SER A 273 -7.85 6.52 2.58
N ASN A 274 -8.55 7.65 2.52
CA ASN A 274 -9.98 7.71 2.27
C ASN A 274 -10.22 8.26 0.86
N PHE A 275 -10.93 7.49 0.04
CA PHE A 275 -11.27 7.85 -1.34
C PHE A 275 -12.66 8.46 -1.46
N THR A 276 -13.38 8.59 -0.36
CA THR A 276 -14.80 8.91 -0.36
C THR A 276 -15.58 8.01 -1.31
N ASP A 277 -16.42 8.52 -2.17
CA ASP A 277 -17.19 7.78 -3.15
C ASP A 277 -16.47 7.60 -4.51
N PHE A 278 -15.24 8.10 -4.67
CA PHE A 278 -14.53 8.11 -5.95
C PHE A 278 -14.39 6.72 -6.57
N GLN A 279 -13.86 5.77 -5.81
CA GLN A 279 -13.72 4.38 -6.29
C GLN A 279 -15.07 3.67 -6.35
N ALA A 280 -15.95 3.92 -5.38
CA ALA A 280 -17.28 3.30 -5.34
C ALA A 280 -18.15 3.69 -6.53
N ARG A 281 -18.11 4.95 -6.97
CA ARG A 281 -18.80 5.40 -8.20
C ARG A 281 -18.25 4.71 -9.45
N ARG A 282 -16.94 4.57 -9.56
CA ARG A 282 -16.27 3.93 -10.71
C ARG A 282 -16.49 2.41 -10.73
N ALA A 283 -16.48 1.76 -9.57
CA ALA A 283 -16.73 0.33 -9.40
C ALA A 283 -18.22 -0.01 -9.24
N ASN A 284 -19.11 0.99 -9.20
CA ASN A 284 -20.55 0.82 -8.99
C ASN A 284 -20.86 0.03 -7.69
N ILE A 285 -20.10 0.31 -6.61
CA ILE A 285 -20.31 -0.31 -5.29
C ILE A 285 -21.23 0.60 -4.47
N ARG A 286 -22.34 0.06 -4.05
CA ARG A 286 -23.41 0.81 -3.38
C ARG A 286 -23.85 0.11 -2.10
N PHE A 287 -24.55 0.83 -1.26
CA PHE A 287 -25.31 0.25 -0.16
C PHE A 287 -26.76 0.74 -0.23
N ARG A 288 -27.65 0.02 0.42
CA ARG A 288 -29.06 0.38 0.50
C ARG A 288 -29.27 1.31 1.69
N ALA A 289 -29.50 2.59 1.41
CA ALA A 289 -29.76 3.60 2.45
C ALA A 289 -31.13 3.38 3.12
N GLU A 290 -31.38 4.08 4.22
CA GLU A 290 -32.64 3.98 5.00
C GLU A 290 -33.89 4.29 4.18
N ASP A 291 -33.80 5.21 3.22
CA ASP A 291 -34.87 5.55 2.28
C ASP A 291 -35.10 4.48 1.19
N GLY A 292 -34.34 3.37 1.25
CA GLY A 292 -34.38 2.26 0.30
C GLY A 292 -33.63 2.50 -1.00
N LYS A 293 -33.03 3.68 -1.22
CA LYS A 293 -32.30 4.00 -2.45
C LYS A 293 -30.85 3.55 -2.35
N PRO A 294 -30.29 3.02 -3.44
CA PRO A 294 -28.85 2.73 -3.49
C PRO A 294 -28.03 4.01 -3.49
N GLN A 295 -27.04 4.09 -2.60
CA GLN A 295 -26.05 5.16 -2.53
C GLN A 295 -24.64 4.57 -2.60
N PRO A 296 -23.63 5.29 -3.14
CA PRO A 296 -22.24 4.85 -3.11
C PRO A 296 -21.76 4.67 -1.66
N VAL A 297 -21.00 3.61 -1.40
CA VAL A 297 -20.20 3.50 -0.17
C VAL A 297 -18.99 4.43 -0.25
N HIS A 298 -18.33 4.70 0.87
CA HIS A 298 -16.96 5.20 0.84
C HIS A 298 -15.99 4.01 0.93
N THR A 299 -14.86 4.11 0.21
CA THR A 299 -13.78 3.11 0.26
C THR A 299 -12.55 3.69 0.92
N LEU A 300 -11.87 2.87 1.72
CA LEU A 300 -10.62 3.18 2.36
C LEU A 300 -9.63 2.05 2.15
N ASN A 301 -8.35 2.37 2.07
CA ASN A 301 -7.30 1.37 2.17
C ASN A 301 -6.13 1.85 3.00
N GLY A 302 -5.28 0.91 3.41
CA GLY A 302 -4.01 1.18 4.04
C GLY A 302 -3.11 -0.05 4.05
N SER A 303 -1.81 0.18 3.96
CA SER A 303 -0.85 -0.92 4.01
C SER A 303 -0.59 -1.37 5.45
N ALA A 304 -0.68 -2.66 5.69
CA ALA A 304 -0.35 -3.30 6.97
C ALA A 304 0.84 -4.27 6.82
N LEU A 305 1.95 -3.92 6.40
CA LEU A 305 2.79 -2.83 5.94
C LEU A 305 3.53 -3.25 4.65
N ALA A 306 4.32 -2.36 4.04
CA ALA A 306 5.24 -2.73 2.94
C ALA A 306 6.45 -3.50 3.49
N ILE A 307 6.52 -4.81 3.25
CA ILE A 307 7.51 -5.72 3.85
C ILE A 307 8.96 -5.28 3.64
N PRO A 308 9.44 -4.91 2.43
CA PRO A 308 10.87 -4.63 2.25
C PRO A 308 11.37 -3.44 3.06
N ARG A 309 10.59 -2.38 3.18
CA ARG A 309 10.99 -1.18 3.92
C ARG A 309 10.94 -1.40 5.44
N VAL A 310 9.93 -2.14 5.92
CA VAL A 310 9.88 -2.57 7.32
C VAL A 310 11.06 -3.50 7.64
N LEU A 311 11.36 -4.44 6.74
CA LEU A 311 12.50 -5.33 6.87
C LEU A 311 13.82 -4.52 6.93
N ALA A 312 14.00 -3.55 6.05
CA ALA A 312 15.17 -2.67 6.07
C ALA A 312 15.32 -1.97 7.44
N ALA A 313 14.22 -1.40 7.96
CA ALA A 313 14.24 -0.75 9.27
C ALA A 313 14.55 -1.72 10.42
N ILE A 314 13.99 -2.93 10.41
CA ILE A 314 14.32 -3.97 11.41
C ILE A 314 15.80 -4.35 11.34
N LEU A 315 16.33 -4.58 10.14
CA LEU A 315 17.74 -4.94 9.94
C LEU A 315 18.69 -3.86 10.44
N GLU A 316 18.36 -2.60 10.25
CA GLU A 316 19.19 -1.47 10.66
C GLU A 316 19.08 -1.16 12.16
N ASN A 317 17.84 -1.12 12.68
CA ASN A 317 17.60 -0.66 14.05
C ASN A 317 17.90 -1.74 15.10
N ASN A 318 17.82 -3.02 14.72
CA ASN A 318 18.00 -4.13 15.65
C ASN A 318 19.36 -4.82 15.53
N LEU A 319 20.31 -4.23 14.80
CA LEU A 319 21.67 -4.76 14.63
C LEU A 319 22.44 -4.65 15.94
N ASP A 320 23.03 -5.77 16.41
CA ASP A 320 23.85 -5.82 17.61
C ASP A 320 25.37 -5.74 17.31
N SER A 321 26.19 -5.69 18.38
CA SER A 321 27.66 -5.63 18.29
C SER A 321 28.29 -6.88 17.67
N GLU A 322 27.56 -8.00 17.59
CA GLU A 322 28.02 -9.26 17.00
C GLU A 322 27.58 -9.39 15.51
N GLY A 323 26.95 -8.36 14.99
CA GLY A 323 26.44 -8.35 13.59
C GLY A 323 25.18 -9.19 13.39
N ARG A 324 24.43 -9.49 14.46
CA ARG A 324 23.16 -10.21 14.42
C ARG A 324 22.00 -9.23 14.54
N ILE A 325 20.85 -9.61 14.01
CA ILE A 325 19.61 -8.84 14.15
C ILE A 325 18.76 -9.44 15.25
N LYS A 326 18.49 -8.67 16.31
CA LYS A 326 17.55 -9.09 17.34
C LYS A 326 16.14 -9.16 16.75
N VAL A 327 15.52 -10.33 16.85
CA VAL A 327 14.16 -10.56 16.36
C VAL A 327 13.16 -9.86 17.29
N PRO A 328 12.22 -9.03 16.76
CA PRO A 328 11.14 -8.48 17.56
C PRO A 328 10.31 -9.57 18.24
N ASP A 329 9.97 -9.38 19.52
CA ASP A 329 9.28 -10.39 20.33
C ASP A 329 7.94 -10.82 19.72
N CYS A 330 7.24 -9.92 19.06
CA CYS A 330 5.97 -10.20 18.39
C CYS A 330 6.08 -11.20 17.22
N LEU A 331 7.28 -11.41 16.66
CA LEU A 331 7.52 -12.33 15.55
C LEU A 331 7.89 -13.76 16.00
N ARG A 332 8.20 -13.98 17.29
CA ARG A 332 8.71 -15.26 17.79
C ARG A 332 7.73 -16.42 17.62
N THR A 333 6.45 -16.15 17.52
CA THR A 333 5.43 -17.18 17.23
C THR A 333 5.61 -17.82 15.85
N TRP A 334 6.16 -17.09 14.90
CA TRP A 334 6.34 -17.53 13.52
C TRP A 334 7.79 -17.70 13.09
N PHE A 335 8.73 -17.18 13.93
CA PHE A 335 10.17 -17.29 13.72
C PHE A 335 10.85 -17.66 15.03
N ASP A 336 11.04 -18.97 15.23
CA ASP A 336 11.52 -19.56 16.48
C ASP A 336 13.05 -19.36 16.68
N LYS A 337 13.49 -18.09 16.67
CA LYS A 337 14.86 -17.67 16.92
C LYS A 337 14.88 -16.30 17.58
N ASP A 338 15.87 -16.08 18.47
CA ASP A 338 16.10 -14.78 19.09
C ASP A 338 16.85 -13.82 18.17
N PHE A 339 17.64 -14.36 17.25
CA PHE A 339 18.48 -13.59 16.34
C PHE A 339 18.42 -14.15 14.92
N LEU A 340 18.54 -13.24 13.96
CA LEU A 340 18.84 -13.53 12.57
C LEU A 340 20.35 -13.27 12.38
N SER A 341 21.08 -14.25 11.85
CA SER A 341 22.51 -14.15 11.59
C SER A 341 22.83 -14.86 10.29
N GLY A 342 23.39 -14.22 9.30
CA GLY A 342 23.65 -14.77 7.98
C GLY A 342 24.70 -15.88 7.90
#